data_b1150cfc9b0ee3084694a117a7ceed9f
#
_entry.id   b1150cfc9b0ee3084694a117a7ceed9f
#
_cell.length_a   1.000
_cell.length_b   1.000
_cell.length_c   1.000
_cell.angle_alpha   90.00
_cell.angle_beta   90.00
_cell.angle_gamma   90.00
#
_symmetry.space_group_name_H-M   'P 1'
#
loop_
_entity.id
_entity.type
_entity.pdbx_description
1 polymer ?
#
loop_
_entity_poly.entity_id
_entity_poly.type
_entity_poly.pdbx_seq_one_letter_code
_entity_poly.pdbx_strand_id
1 'polypeptide(L)'
;MISRERVLKTIEHQEPDRVPLDISAVDEVMDALIDYYDIQVEEEEESKLYMGADGNIFERKRNKAQLLLLEKLHIDFRWAWAPYIGPELQIYPDGSRDGLFGIKRGGLFFGYALEHPLREAKTIEDIEAYPWGKYTNLDHYDYDHYAEECRQFNEEGYAVYGGPWAPISFWAMDLMGMDNFMISLYDCPEVASTLVNKTSDFFYQQAKIMFEKGKGMTDIFFMGDDYGVQNGLMFSKQIWRKFFAPHLERLWKLAKSYNFKIQLHSCGSVKELIPDFIKKGLDVLDPIQVGARGMVPEELKKEFGREIAFHGSMDTQKTLPFGNPEEVKSEVFHRFKTMSLGGGFILSPSQHLLTEIPLKNIATMYETAYEYGWYPDVYKL
;
A
#
# COMPACT_ATOMS: atom_id res chain seq x y z
N MET A 1 -24.18 -5.16 8.21
CA MET A 1 -23.18 -4.10 8.53
C MET A 1 -22.64 -3.58 7.21
N ILE A 2 -22.46 -2.27 7.05
CA ILE A 2 -21.79 -1.72 5.86
C ILE A 2 -20.28 -1.99 5.93
N SER A 3 -19.59 -1.94 4.79
CA SER A 3 -18.15 -2.24 4.67
C SER A 3 -17.30 -1.38 5.60
N ARG A 4 -17.55 -0.07 5.63
CA ARG A 4 -16.86 0.89 6.50
C ARG A 4 -16.92 0.50 7.99
N GLU A 5 -18.11 0.17 8.49
CA GLU A 5 -18.30 -0.23 9.90
C GLU A 5 -17.55 -1.54 10.20
N ARG A 6 -17.59 -2.49 9.25
CA ARG A 6 -16.92 -3.79 9.35
C ARG A 6 -15.41 -3.61 9.50
N VAL A 7 -14.81 -2.79 8.65
CA VAL A 7 -13.38 -2.52 8.66
C VAL A 7 -12.96 -1.81 9.94
N LEU A 8 -13.65 -0.73 10.31
CA LEU A 8 -13.29 0.06 11.49
C LEU A 8 -13.42 -0.76 12.78
N LYS A 9 -14.48 -1.57 12.94
CA LYS A 9 -14.60 -2.51 14.05
C LYS A 9 -13.44 -3.50 14.11
N THR A 10 -13.07 -4.06 12.95
CA THR A 10 -11.96 -4.99 12.87
C THR A 10 -10.65 -4.35 13.32
N ILE A 11 -10.35 -3.14 12.84
CA ILE A 11 -9.13 -2.40 13.24
C ILE A 11 -9.16 -2.08 14.76
N GLU A 12 -10.33 -1.92 15.34
CA GLU A 12 -10.53 -1.69 16.79
C GLU A 12 -10.58 -3.00 17.60
N HIS A 13 -10.13 -4.11 17.04
CA HIS A 13 -10.09 -5.43 17.68
C HIS A 13 -11.47 -5.88 18.18
N GLN A 14 -12.51 -5.61 17.39
CA GLN A 14 -13.87 -6.08 17.62
C GLN A 14 -14.28 -6.97 16.46
N GLU A 15 -15.00 -8.05 16.75
CA GLU A 15 -15.55 -8.90 15.70
C GLU A 15 -16.70 -8.20 14.99
N PRO A 16 -16.61 -8.03 13.65
CA PRO A 16 -17.72 -7.52 12.84
C PRO A 16 -18.71 -8.66 12.51
N ASP A 17 -19.56 -8.47 11.50
CA ASP A 17 -20.45 -9.52 10.97
C ASP A 17 -19.67 -10.58 10.18
N ARG A 18 -18.62 -10.19 9.44
CA ARG A 18 -17.68 -11.08 8.74
C ARG A 18 -16.28 -10.49 8.71
N VAL A 19 -15.29 -11.32 8.40
CA VAL A 19 -13.90 -10.86 8.14
C VAL A 19 -13.89 -9.91 6.94
N PRO A 20 -13.28 -8.71 7.06
CA PRO A 20 -13.12 -7.80 5.93
C PRO A 20 -12.21 -8.38 4.86
N LEU A 21 -12.49 -8.04 3.60
CA LEU A 21 -11.74 -8.46 2.43
C LEU A 21 -11.15 -7.25 1.71
N ASP A 22 -9.89 -7.36 1.32
CA ASP A 22 -9.21 -6.38 0.48
C ASP A 22 -8.47 -7.07 -0.66
N ILE A 23 -8.09 -6.30 -1.70
CA ILE A 23 -7.37 -6.79 -2.88
C ILE A 23 -6.20 -5.87 -3.21
N SER A 24 -5.08 -6.48 -3.51
CA SER A 24 -3.93 -5.83 -4.11
C SER A 24 -3.52 -6.63 -5.35
N ALA A 25 -3.63 -6.04 -6.53
CA ALA A 25 -3.36 -6.69 -7.81
C ALA A 25 -2.81 -5.68 -8.82
N VAL A 26 -2.04 -6.17 -9.79
CA VAL A 26 -1.66 -5.38 -10.97
C VAL A 26 -2.86 -5.21 -11.91
N ASP A 27 -2.86 -4.16 -12.71
CA ASP A 27 -4.00 -3.83 -13.59
C ASP A 27 -4.28 -4.97 -14.57
N GLU A 28 -3.26 -5.68 -15.07
CA GLU A 28 -3.41 -6.83 -15.95
C GLU A 28 -4.22 -7.99 -15.31
N VAL A 29 -4.08 -8.17 -14.00
CA VAL A 29 -4.87 -9.16 -13.24
C VAL A 29 -6.29 -8.65 -13.02
N MET A 30 -6.47 -7.37 -12.74
CA MET A 30 -7.81 -6.76 -12.59
C MET A 30 -8.60 -6.89 -13.90
N ASP A 31 -7.99 -6.58 -15.03
CA ASP A 31 -8.62 -6.70 -16.37
C ASP A 31 -8.96 -8.17 -16.67
N ALA A 32 -8.04 -9.10 -16.40
CA ALA A 32 -8.30 -10.52 -16.59
C ALA A 32 -9.42 -11.07 -15.68
N LEU A 33 -9.59 -10.53 -14.46
CA LEU A 33 -10.70 -10.88 -13.58
C LEU A 33 -12.03 -10.29 -14.06
N ILE A 34 -12.03 -9.09 -14.64
CA ILE A 34 -13.21 -8.50 -15.28
C ILE A 34 -13.72 -9.42 -16.38
N ASP A 35 -12.82 -9.88 -17.25
CA ASP A 35 -13.14 -10.85 -18.31
C ASP A 35 -13.60 -12.19 -17.73
N TYR A 36 -12.91 -12.70 -16.71
CA TYR A 36 -13.24 -13.99 -16.06
C TYR A 36 -14.67 -14.01 -15.46
N TYR A 37 -15.13 -12.88 -14.93
CA TYR A 37 -16.48 -12.74 -14.37
C TYR A 37 -17.50 -12.19 -15.36
N ASP A 38 -17.15 -12.00 -16.64
CA ASP A 38 -18.01 -11.45 -17.71
C ASP A 38 -18.68 -10.14 -17.31
N ILE A 39 -17.88 -9.22 -16.71
CA ILE A 39 -18.37 -7.91 -16.28
C ILE A 39 -18.42 -6.98 -17.49
N GLN A 40 -19.62 -6.55 -17.86
CA GLN A 40 -19.84 -5.66 -19.00
C GLN A 40 -20.25 -4.26 -18.52
N VAL A 41 -19.71 -3.23 -19.17
CA VAL A 41 -20.09 -1.83 -18.96
C VAL A 41 -20.37 -1.16 -20.31
N GLU A 42 -21.39 -0.31 -20.36
CA GLU A 42 -21.83 0.33 -21.60
C GLU A 42 -21.06 1.63 -21.92
N GLU A 43 -20.36 2.21 -20.94
CA GLU A 43 -19.66 3.48 -21.08
C GLU A 43 -18.17 3.33 -20.74
N GLU A 44 -17.30 3.85 -21.62
CA GLU A 44 -15.88 4.03 -21.31
C GLU A 44 -15.71 5.34 -20.53
N GLU A 45 -15.12 5.25 -19.33
CA GLU A 45 -14.71 6.44 -18.61
C GLU A 45 -13.38 7.01 -19.16
N GLU A 46 -13.23 8.33 -19.02
CA GLU A 46 -12.00 9.03 -19.38
C GLU A 46 -10.83 8.55 -18.52
N SER A 47 -9.73 8.17 -19.16
CA SER A 47 -8.53 7.79 -18.42
C SER A 47 -7.87 9.00 -17.78
N LYS A 48 -7.35 8.83 -16.57
CA LYS A 48 -6.62 9.88 -15.84
C LYS A 48 -5.23 9.40 -15.48
N LEU A 49 -4.33 10.35 -15.31
CA LEU A 49 -2.98 10.07 -14.84
C LEU A 49 -2.96 10.02 -13.31
N TYR A 50 -2.43 8.97 -12.75
CA TYR A 50 -2.26 8.78 -11.32
C TYR A 50 -0.80 8.48 -10.99
N MET A 51 -0.36 8.90 -9.81
CA MET A 51 0.93 8.48 -9.28
C MET A 51 0.75 7.14 -8.55
N GLY A 52 1.39 6.11 -9.04
CA GLY A 52 1.40 4.79 -8.42
C GLY A 52 2.25 4.73 -7.15
N ALA A 53 2.16 3.60 -6.50
CA ALA A 53 2.91 3.27 -5.29
C ALA A 53 4.43 3.39 -5.46
N ASP A 54 4.91 3.22 -6.66
CA ASP A 54 6.31 3.30 -7.08
C ASP A 54 6.72 4.65 -7.67
N GLY A 55 5.79 5.64 -7.67
CA GLY A 55 5.99 6.96 -8.24
C GLY A 55 6.00 7.02 -9.74
N ASN A 56 5.63 5.96 -10.41
CA ASN A 56 5.21 6.04 -11.80
C ASN A 56 3.95 6.86 -11.87
N ILE A 57 3.94 7.82 -12.78
CA ILE A 57 2.71 8.48 -13.18
C ILE A 57 2.21 7.69 -14.37
N PHE A 58 1.14 6.96 -14.18
CA PHE A 58 0.57 6.08 -15.20
C PHE A 58 -0.88 6.42 -15.48
N GLU A 59 -1.30 6.10 -16.69
CA GLU A 59 -2.67 6.20 -17.09
C GLU A 59 -3.46 5.05 -16.46
N ARG A 60 -4.45 5.38 -15.67
CA ARG A 60 -5.37 4.40 -15.10
C ARG A 60 -6.78 4.72 -15.57
N LYS A 61 -7.36 3.76 -16.20
CA LYS A 61 -8.82 3.74 -16.41
C LYS A 61 -9.43 3.21 -15.10
N ARG A 62 -9.86 4.13 -14.25
CA ARG A 62 -10.78 3.76 -13.18
C ARG A 62 -12.14 3.59 -13.81
N ASN A 63 -12.36 2.46 -14.40
CA ASN A 63 -13.59 2.20 -15.07
C ASN A 63 -14.62 1.58 -14.11
N LYS A 64 -15.86 1.78 -14.42
CA LYS A 64 -17.02 1.20 -13.73
C LYS A 64 -16.87 -0.33 -13.58
N ALA A 65 -16.20 -1.00 -14.54
CA ALA A 65 -15.93 -2.43 -14.49
C ALA A 65 -15.04 -2.83 -13.31
N GLN A 66 -14.01 -2.03 -12.98
CA GLN A 66 -13.19 -2.31 -11.79
C GLN A 66 -14.00 -2.16 -10.50
N LEU A 67 -14.85 -1.14 -10.38
CA LEU A 67 -15.72 -0.99 -9.21
C LEU A 67 -16.70 -2.17 -9.09
N LEU A 68 -17.30 -2.60 -10.19
CA LEU A 68 -18.17 -3.79 -10.22
C LEU A 68 -17.41 -5.07 -9.87
N LEU A 69 -16.15 -5.20 -10.30
CA LEU A 69 -15.30 -6.32 -9.89
C LEU A 69 -15.05 -6.31 -8.38
N LEU A 70 -14.74 -5.16 -7.79
CA LEU A 70 -14.55 -5.03 -6.34
C LEU A 70 -15.84 -5.41 -5.57
N GLU A 71 -17.01 -5.04 -6.09
CA GLU A 71 -18.29 -5.48 -5.54
C GLU A 71 -18.49 -6.99 -5.67
N LYS A 72 -18.20 -7.54 -6.86
CA LYS A 72 -18.29 -8.98 -7.14
C LYS A 72 -17.41 -9.81 -6.21
N LEU A 73 -16.22 -9.29 -5.88
CA LEU A 73 -15.27 -9.92 -4.95
C LEU A 73 -15.56 -9.58 -3.48
N HIS A 74 -16.62 -8.81 -3.20
CA HIS A 74 -17.01 -8.36 -1.86
C HIS A 74 -15.94 -7.58 -1.10
N ILE A 75 -15.15 -6.77 -1.83
CA ILE A 75 -14.09 -5.94 -1.27
C ILE A 75 -14.68 -4.79 -0.47
N ASP A 76 -14.20 -4.63 0.77
CA ASP A 76 -14.71 -3.65 1.73
C ASP A 76 -14.08 -2.26 1.61
N PHE A 77 -13.05 -2.12 0.78
CA PHE A 77 -12.24 -0.93 0.67
C PHE A 77 -12.40 -0.24 -0.68
N ARG A 78 -12.20 1.08 -0.68
CA ARG A 78 -12.06 1.89 -1.89
C ARG A 78 -10.90 2.85 -1.72
N TRP A 79 -10.16 3.07 -2.82
CA TRP A 79 -9.03 3.98 -2.88
C TRP A 79 -9.45 5.30 -3.51
N ALA A 80 -9.22 6.41 -2.81
CA ALA A 80 -9.33 7.74 -3.37
C ALA A 80 -7.94 8.29 -3.71
N TRP A 81 -7.79 8.86 -4.90
CA TRP A 81 -6.52 9.35 -5.41
C TRP A 81 -6.63 10.77 -5.95
N ALA A 82 -5.55 11.55 -5.84
CA ALA A 82 -5.42 12.82 -6.52
C ALA A 82 -4.76 12.59 -7.89
N PRO A 83 -5.50 12.73 -9.02
CA PRO A 83 -4.93 12.61 -10.35
C PRO A 83 -3.82 13.61 -10.59
N TYR A 84 -2.81 13.23 -11.37
CA TYR A 84 -1.78 14.13 -11.83
C TYR A 84 -2.31 14.97 -12.99
N ILE A 85 -2.24 16.28 -12.83
CA ILE A 85 -2.67 17.29 -13.81
C ILE A 85 -1.54 18.26 -14.18
N GLY A 86 -0.32 17.91 -13.82
CA GLY A 86 0.88 18.71 -14.14
C GLY A 86 1.28 18.64 -15.61
N PRO A 87 2.48 19.18 -15.92
CA PRO A 87 3.02 19.13 -17.28
C PRO A 87 3.09 17.70 -17.83
N GLU A 88 2.93 17.57 -19.15
CA GLU A 88 3.05 16.29 -19.84
C GLU A 88 4.40 15.61 -19.52
N LEU A 89 4.34 14.32 -19.21
CA LEU A 89 5.50 13.52 -18.92
C LEU A 89 6.10 12.97 -20.21
N GLN A 90 7.40 13.05 -20.34
CA GLN A 90 8.09 12.53 -21.50
C GLN A 90 8.02 10.99 -21.50
N ILE A 91 7.55 10.44 -22.62
CA ILE A 91 7.62 9.01 -22.94
C ILE A 91 8.74 8.84 -23.95
N TYR A 92 9.65 7.92 -23.67
CA TYR A 92 10.82 7.65 -24.50
C TYR A 92 10.54 6.52 -25.52
N PRO A 93 11.33 6.40 -26.62
CA PRO A 93 11.11 5.35 -27.62
C PRO A 93 11.21 3.92 -27.12
N ASP A 94 11.89 3.70 -25.99
CA ASP A 94 12.02 2.41 -25.33
C ASP A 94 10.84 2.08 -24.39
N GLY A 95 9.81 2.94 -24.36
CA GLY A 95 8.64 2.81 -23.49
C GLY A 95 8.85 3.30 -22.07
N SER A 96 10.07 3.70 -21.70
CA SER A 96 10.31 4.34 -20.40
C SER A 96 9.70 5.75 -20.37
N ARG A 97 9.49 6.28 -19.16
CA ARG A 97 8.88 7.59 -18.97
C ARG A 97 9.48 8.34 -17.80
N ASP A 98 9.31 9.64 -17.79
CA ASP A 98 9.60 10.46 -16.61
C ASP A 98 8.63 10.11 -15.48
N GLY A 99 9.16 9.99 -14.27
CA GLY A 99 8.39 9.80 -13.04
C GLY A 99 8.62 10.93 -12.03
N LEU A 100 8.09 10.74 -10.84
CA LEU A 100 8.25 11.69 -9.74
C LEU A 100 9.74 11.94 -9.46
N PHE A 101 10.07 13.15 -9.05
CA PHE A 101 11.43 13.63 -8.82
C PHE A 101 12.37 13.54 -10.02
N GLY A 102 11.85 13.42 -11.27
CA GLY A 102 12.66 13.32 -12.48
C GLY A 102 13.39 11.99 -12.63
N ILE A 103 12.94 10.96 -11.94
CA ILE A 103 13.46 9.61 -12.08
C ILE A 103 12.89 8.99 -13.33
N LYS A 104 13.74 8.57 -14.28
CA LYS A 104 13.30 7.82 -15.45
C LYS A 104 12.94 6.40 -15.04
N ARG A 105 11.74 5.96 -15.41
CA ARG A 105 11.19 4.65 -15.05
C ARG A 105 10.82 3.81 -16.25
N GLY A 106 10.92 2.51 -16.09
CA GLY A 106 10.54 1.52 -17.10
C GLY A 106 10.57 0.11 -16.52
N GLY A 107 10.18 -0.86 -17.34
CA GLY A 107 10.10 -2.26 -16.94
C GLY A 107 8.65 -2.74 -16.80
N LEU A 108 8.47 -3.94 -16.26
CA LEU A 108 7.17 -4.57 -16.09
C LEU A 108 6.41 -4.01 -14.88
N PHE A 109 5.09 -4.11 -14.94
CA PHE A 109 4.16 -3.70 -13.89
C PHE A 109 4.36 -2.23 -13.47
N PHE A 110 4.82 -2.01 -12.25
CA PHE A 110 5.06 -0.66 -11.71
C PHE A 110 6.34 0.00 -12.25
N GLY A 111 7.19 -0.76 -12.93
CA GLY A 111 8.51 -0.30 -13.38
C GLY A 111 9.52 -0.17 -12.23
N TYR A 112 10.72 0.26 -12.58
CA TYR A 112 11.82 0.55 -11.65
C TYR A 112 12.64 1.72 -12.17
N ALA A 113 13.41 2.36 -11.28
CA ALA A 113 14.31 3.44 -11.66
C ALA A 113 15.38 2.92 -12.63
N LEU A 114 15.42 3.49 -13.83
CA LEU A 114 16.44 3.21 -14.85
C LEU A 114 17.65 4.14 -14.69
N GLU A 115 17.43 5.32 -14.13
CA GLU A 115 18.43 6.34 -13.88
C GLU A 115 18.25 6.87 -12.47
N HIS A 116 19.37 7.22 -11.83
CA HIS A 116 19.43 7.75 -10.48
C HIS A 116 20.01 9.18 -10.52
N PRO A 117 19.15 10.21 -10.55
CA PRO A 117 19.60 11.59 -10.81
C PRO A 117 20.60 12.14 -9.79
N LEU A 118 20.65 11.61 -8.58
CA LEU A 118 21.55 12.00 -7.50
C LEU A 118 22.63 10.95 -7.21
N ARG A 119 22.92 10.04 -8.16
CA ARG A 119 23.88 8.97 -7.97
C ARG A 119 25.29 9.48 -7.60
N GLU A 120 25.70 10.60 -8.18
CA GLU A 120 27.01 11.20 -7.97
C GLU A 120 27.06 12.24 -6.82
N ALA A 121 25.92 12.49 -6.15
CA ALA A 121 25.84 13.43 -5.05
C ALA A 121 26.65 12.94 -3.83
N LYS A 122 27.56 13.79 -3.31
CA LYS A 122 28.44 13.48 -2.18
C LYS A 122 28.39 14.51 -1.06
N THR A 123 27.78 15.65 -1.32
CA THR A 123 27.69 16.76 -0.38
C THR A 123 26.24 17.21 -0.20
N ILE A 124 25.98 17.97 0.86
CA ILE A 124 24.65 18.57 1.09
C ILE A 124 24.34 19.53 -0.07
N GLU A 125 25.32 20.26 -0.55
CA GLU A 125 25.20 21.20 -1.65
C GLU A 125 24.75 20.53 -2.96
N ASP A 126 25.21 19.30 -3.22
CA ASP A 126 24.77 18.52 -4.39
C ASP A 126 23.28 18.20 -4.29
N ILE A 127 22.79 17.82 -3.09
CA ILE A 127 21.36 17.56 -2.85
C ILE A 127 20.54 18.87 -2.95
N GLU A 128 21.03 19.96 -2.37
CA GLU A 128 20.34 21.24 -2.40
C GLU A 128 20.26 21.86 -3.80
N ALA A 129 21.28 21.66 -4.64
CA ALA A 129 21.34 22.15 -6.01
C ALA A 129 20.40 21.41 -6.97
N TYR A 130 19.86 20.25 -6.58
CA TYR A 130 18.90 19.51 -7.40
C TYR A 130 17.63 20.35 -7.64
N PRO A 131 17.04 20.33 -8.85
CA PRO A 131 15.91 21.20 -9.18
C PRO A 131 14.58 20.73 -8.59
N TRP A 132 14.52 20.59 -7.27
CA TRP A 132 13.35 20.10 -6.52
C TRP A 132 12.05 20.80 -6.91
N GLY A 133 12.06 22.13 -7.05
CA GLY A 133 10.87 22.91 -7.39
C GLY A 133 10.20 22.52 -8.71
N LYS A 134 10.95 21.89 -9.64
CA LYS A 134 10.38 21.35 -10.88
C LYS A 134 9.47 20.15 -10.61
N TYR A 135 9.78 19.33 -9.59
CA TYR A 135 9.17 18.04 -9.36
C TYR A 135 8.24 18.00 -8.14
N THR A 136 8.33 19.00 -7.27
CA THR A 136 7.59 19.04 -5.99
C THR A 136 6.47 20.08 -5.99
N ASN A 137 5.94 20.43 -7.16
CA ASN A 137 4.82 21.36 -7.24
C ASN A 137 3.52 20.63 -6.87
N LEU A 138 2.92 21.04 -5.76
CA LEU A 138 1.68 20.46 -5.26
C LEU A 138 0.46 20.80 -6.12
N ASP A 139 0.51 21.86 -6.94
CA ASP A 139 -0.56 22.21 -7.86
C ASP A 139 -0.67 21.26 -9.07
N HIS A 140 0.26 20.31 -9.18
CA HIS A 140 0.21 19.26 -10.22
C HIS A 140 -0.77 18.12 -9.91
N TYR A 141 -1.60 18.24 -8.86
CA TYR A 141 -2.54 17.20 -8.45
C TYR A 141 -3.95 17.75 -8.27
N ASP A 142 -4.94 17.01 -8.74
CA ASP A 142 -6.35 17.36 -8.57
C ASP A 142 -6.88 16.86 -7.22
N TYR A 143 -6.77 17.72 -6.21
CA TYR A 143 -7.27 17.42 -4.88
C TYR A 143 -8.80 17.56 -4.75
N ASP A 144 -9.46 18.23 -5.66
CA ASP A 144 -10.92 18.33 -5.65
C ASP A 144 -11.54 17.02 -6.14
N HIS A 145 -10.95 16.41 -7.18
CA HIS A 145 -11.31 15.06 -7.60
C HIS A 145 -11.10 14.03 -6.46
N TYR A 146 -9.95 14.10 -5.76
CA TYR A 146 -9.70 13.24 -4.59
C TYR A 146 -10.78 13.39 -3.51
N ALA A 147 -11.18 14.62 -3.18
CA ALA A 147 -12.21 14.87 -2.20
C ALA A 147 -13.57 14.31 -2.63
N GLU A 148 -13.91 14.42 -3.92
CA GLU A 148 -15.14 13.87 -4.48
C GLU A 148 -15.16 12.34 -4.41
N GLU A 149 -14.08 11.66 -4.75
CA GLU A 149 -13.99 10.20 -4.60
C GLU A 149 -14.11 9.78 -3.13
N CYS A 150 -13.42 10.48 -2.20
CA CYS A 150 -13.57 10.21 -0.77
C CYS A 150 -15.02 10.31 -0.32
N ARG A 151 -15.72 11.38 -0.76
CA ARG A 151 -17.12 11.61 -0.41
C ARG A 151 -18.00 10.50 -0.96
N GLN A 152 -17.88 10.20 -2.25
CA GLN A 152 -18.68 9.18 -2.94
C GLN A 152 -18.55 7.82 -2.25
N PHE A 153 -17.34 7.31 -2.07
CA PHE A 153 -17.11 5.99 -1.49
C PHE A 153 -17.54 5.90 -0.02
N ASN A 154 -17.39 7.00 0.73
CA ASN A 154 -17.85 7.07 2.11
C ASN A 154 -19.39 7.02 2.18
N GLU A 155 -20.10 7.77 1.31
CA GLU A 155 -21.56 7.75 1.20
C GLU A 155 -22.10 6.39 0.74
N GLU A 156 -21.37 5.68 -0.13
CA GLU A 156 -21.65 4.29 -0.54
C GLU A 156 -21.40 3.27 0.58
N GLY A 157 -20.75 3.67 1.67
CA GLY A 157 -20.52 2.86 2.87
C GLY A 157 -19.28 1.99 2.84
N TYR A 158 -18.32 2.28 1.97
CA TYR A 158 -17.01 1.61 1.94
C TYR A 158 -16.01 2.24 2.91
N ALA A 159 -15.01 1.46 3.34
CA ALA A 159 -13.85 2.01 4.03
C ALA A 159 -12.93 2.69 3.00
N VAL A 160 -12.59 3.95 3.23
CA VAL A 160 -11.87 4.77 2.26
C VAL A 160 -10.40 4.88 2.63
N TYR A 161 -9.54 4.36 1.76
CA TYR A 161 -8.13 4.68 1.76
C TYR A 161 -7.89 6.04 1.11
N GLY A 162 -7.05 6.88 1.73
CA GLY A 162 -6.67 8.17 1.19
C GLY A 162 -5.33 8.66 1.71
N GLY A 163 -4.88 9.76 1.14
CA GLY A 163 -3.57 10.34 1.39
C GLY A 163 -2.56 9.98 0.30
N PRO A 164 -1.36 10.59 0.32
CA PRO A 164 -0.33 10.30 -0.65
C PRO A 164 0.32 8.94 -0.34
N TRP A 165 0.74 8.23 -1.39
CA TRP A 165 1.72 7.16 -1.21
C TRP A 165 3.07 7.79 -0.87
N ALA A 166 3.50 7.67 0.37
CA ALA A 166 4.57 8.46 0.97
C ALA A 166 5.74 7.58 1.50
N PRO A 167 6.39 6.75 0.68
CA PRO A 167 7.56 6.00 1.11
C PRO A 167 8.72 6.95 1.46
N ILE A 168 9.46 6.60 2.50
CA ILE A 168 10.55 7.42 3.03
C ILE A 168 11.90 6.95 2.47
N SER A 169 12.20 5.65 2.58
CA SER A 169 13.49 5.09 2.14
C SER A 169 13.55 4.86 0.63
N PHE A 170 12.44 4.46 0.04
CA PHE A 170 12.33 4.10 -1.37
C PHE A 170 12.79 5.23 -2.30
N TRP A 171 12.31 6.47 -2.10
CA TRP A 171 12.68 7.60 -2.94
C TRP A 171 14.15 7.99 -2.84
N ALA A 172 14.73 7.86 -1.65
CA ALA A 172 16.15 8.12 -1.47
C ALA A 172 16.99 7.07 -2.20
N MET A 173 16.58 5.81 -2.18
CA MET A 173 17.23 4.73 -2.94
C MET A 173 17.07 4.93 -4.45
N ASP A 174 15.91 5.36 -4.91
CA ASP A 174 15.69 5.60 -6.34
C ASP A 174 16.42 6.83 -6.87
N LEU A 175 16.55 7.88 -6.07
CA LEU A 175 17.28 9.08 -6.46
C LEU A 175 18.79 8.89 -6.47
N MET A 176 19.35 8.21 -5.47
CA MET A 176 20.81 8.07 -5.30
C MET A 176 21.36 6.73 -5.82
N GLY A 177 20.49 5.76 -6.08
CA GLY A 177 20.84 4.35 -6.24
C GLY A 177 20.92 3.65 -4.88
N MET A 178 20.34 2.45 -4.78
CA MET A 178 20.27 1.71 -3.52
C MET A 178 21.64 1.49 -2.89
N ASP A 179 22.63 1.12 -3.68
CA ASP A 179 24.02 0.89 -3.27
C ASP A 179 24.66 2.15 -2.64
N ASN A 180 24.59 3.28 -3.35
CA ASN A 180 25.17 4.54 -2.86
C ASN A 180 24.40 5.08 -1.65
N PHE A 181 23.07 4.97 -1.65
CA PHE A 181 22.27 5.41 -0.50
C PHE A 181 22.59 4.59 0.76
N MET A 182 22.69 3.26 0.62
CA MET A 182 23.06 2.39 1.75
C MET A 182 24.43 2.73 2.34
N ILE A 183 25.41 3.04 1.49
CA ILE A 183 26.75 3.48 1.92
C ILE A 183 26.66 4.85 2.60
N SER A 184 25.90 5.79 2.04
CA SER A 184 25.78 7.15 2.58
C SER A 184 25.20 7.21 3.99
N LEU A 185 24.36 6.25 4.38
CA LEU A 185 23.83 6.15 5.75
C LEU A 185 24.93 6.04 6.82
N TYR A 186 26.10 5.55 6.45
CA TYR A 186 27.28 5.37 7.33
C TYR A 186 28.39 6.37 7.06
N ASP A 187 28.72 6.60 5.79
CA ASP A 187 29.89 7.39 5.40
C ASP A 187 29.58 8.90 5.35
N CYS A 188 28.34 9.28 4.93
CA CYS A 188 27.92 10.67 4.79
C CYS A 188 26.47 10.83 5.31
N PRO A 189 26.22 10.58 6.63
CA PRO A 189 24.87 10.52 7.17
C PRO A 189 24.09 11.84 7.06
N GLU A 190 24.73 12.98 6.97
CA GLU A 190 24.13 14.28 6.73
C GLU A 190 23.59 14.41 5.31
N VAL A 191 24.27 13.85 4.31
CA VAL A 191 23.82 13.83 2.92
C VAL A 191 22.58 12.93 2.81
N ALA A 192 22.65 11.72 3.38
CA ALA A 192 21.49 10.80 3.44
C ALA A 192 20.29 11.44 4.14
N SER A 193 20.51 12.10 5.28
CA SER A 193 19.45 12.80 6.02
C SER A 193 18.84 13.94 5.20
N THR A 194 19.65 14.73 4.52
CA THR A 194 19.18 15.84 3.67
C THR A 194 18.30 15.31 2.55
N LEU A 195 18.70 14.23 1.88
CA LEU A 195 17.93 13.61 0.81
C LEU A 195 16.57 13.10 1.34
N VAL A 196 16.57 12.34 2.45
CA VAL A 196 15.35 11.83 3.08
C VAL A 196 14.43 12.97 3.52
N ASN A 197 14.98 14.07 4.07
CA ASN A 197 14.20 15.25 4.45
C ASN A 197 13.50 15.86 3.22
N LYS A 198 14.20 16.05 2.11
CA LYS A 198 13.64 16.65 0.88
C LYS A 198 12.44 15.86 0.35
N THR A 199 12.58 14.54 0.22
CA THR A 199 11.49 13.68 -0.28
C THR A 199 10.33 13.62 0.71
N SER A 200 10.63 13.44 2.00
CA SER A 200 9.60 13.35 3.05
C SER A 200 8.83 14.65 3.25
N ASP A 201 9.47 15.81 3.10
CA ASP A 201 8.81 17.10 3.22
C ASP A 201 7.77 17.34 2.11
N PHE A 202 8.05 16.91 0.88
CA PHE A 202 7.08 16.94 -0.21
C PHE A 202 5.81 16.15 0.16
N PHE A 203 5.96 14.89 0.56
CA PHE A 203 4.81 14.06 0.93
C PHE A 203 4.09 14.56 2.16
N TYR A 204 4.79 15.15 3.10
CA TYR A 204 4.17 15.77 4.26
C TYR A 204 3.27 16.96 3.87
N GLN A 205 3.73 17.82 2.96
CA GLN A 205 2.90 18.93 2.47
C GLN A 205 1.71 18.43 1.64
N GLN A 206 1.92 17.41 0.80
CA GLN A 206 0.85 16.78 0.05
C GLN A 206 -0.19 16.15 0.98
N ALA A 207 0.26 15.43 2.00
CA ALA A 207 -0.61 14.83 3.02
C ALA A 207 -1.47 15.88 3.74
N LYS A 208 -0.91 17.05 4.07
CA LYS A 208 -1.69 18.15 4.70
C LYS A 208 -2.88 18.57 3.83
N ILE A 209 -2.68 18.70 2.51
CA ILE A 209 -3.74 19.09 1.59
C ILE A 209 -4.77 17.95 1.48
N MET A 210 -4.31 16.74 1.23
CA MET A 210 -5.20 15.59 1.06
C MET A 210 -5.99 15.29 2.33
N PHE A 211 -5.37 15.33 3.51
CA PHE A 211 -6.07 15.06 4.76
C PHE A 211 -7.12 16.13 5.10
N GLU A 212 -6.85 17.41 4.80
CA GLU A 212 -7.86 18.45 4.97
C GLU A 212 -9.03 18.26 3.99
N LYS A 213 -8.74 17.92 2.73
CA LYS A 213 -9.75 17.66 1.70
C LYS A 213 -10.58 16.41 1.99
N GLY A 214 -9.94 15.34 2.49
CA GLY A 214 -10.60 14.07 2.84
C GLY A 214 -11.18 14.00 4.25
N LYS A 215 -11.14 15.10 5.01
CA LYS A 215 -11.56 15.15 6.40
C LYS A 215 -12.99 14.68 6.61
N GLY A 216 -13.17 13.67 7.49
CA GLY A 216 -14.48 13.08 7.79
C GLY A 216 -14.98 12.09 6.72
N MET A 217 -14.26 11.93 5.60
CA MET A 217 -14.62 11.04 4.49
C MET A 217 -13.57 9.93 4.27
N THR A 218 -12.29 10.22 4.54
CA THR A 218 -11.21 9.23 4.57
C THR A 218 -11.19 8.52 5.93
N ASP A 219 -11.03 7.21 5.93
CA ASP A 219 -10.93 6.39 7.13
C ASP A 219 -9.51 5.99 7.46
N ILE A 220 -8.72 5.68 6.44
CA ILE A 220 -7.40 5.09 6.59
C ILE A 220 -6.38 5.84 5.73
N PHE A 221 -5.32 6.31 6.36
CA PHE A 221 -4.10 6.71 5.66
C PHE A 221 -3.25 5.47 5.41
N PHE A 222 -3.14 5.10 4.14
CA PHE A 222 -2.30 4.01 3.71
C PHE A 222 -1.00 4.57 3.12
N MET A 223 0.12 4.05 3.58
CA MET A 223 1.43 4.34 3.01
C MET A 223 2.30 3.09 3.00
N GLY A 224 3.37 3.11 2.22
CA GLY A 224 4.27 1.95 2.16
C GLY A 224 5.72 2.36 2.11
N ASP A 225 6.55 1.52 2.74
CA ASP A 225 7.99 1.59 2.63
C ASP A 225 8.60 0.26 3.11
N ASP A 226 9.36 -0.42 2.27
CA ASP A 226 9.87 -1.74 2.59
C ASP A 226 11.10 -1.67 3.50
N TYR A 227 10.92 -2.10 4.74
CA TYR A 227 11.98 -2.17 5.75
C TYR A 227 12.50 -3.58 5.98
N GLY A 228 11.85 -4.59 5.40
CA GLY A 228 12.22 -6.00 5.48
C GLY A 228 12.71 -6.57 4.15
N VAL A 229 13.51 -7.61 4.27
CA VAL A 229 13.84 -8.54 3.19
C VAL A 229 13.43 -9.95 3.62
N GLN A 230 13.61 -10.96 2.76
CA GLN A 230 13.15 -12.33 3.08
C GLN A 230 13.64 -12.86 4.43
N ASN A 231 14.86 -12.53 4.85
CA ASN A 231 15.51 -13.13 6.01
C ASN A 231 15.74 -12.19 7.20
N GLY A 232 15.29 -10.93 7.13
CA GLY A 232 15.51 -9.95 8.21
C GLY A 232 15.19 -8.54 7.79
N LEU A 233 15.66 -7.57 8.57
CA LEU A 233 15.50 -6.16 8.24
C LEU A 233 16.46 -5.74 7.11
N MET A 234 16.01 -4.84 6.24
CA MET A 234 16.85 -4.20 5.23
C MET A 234 17.85 -3.23 5.87
N PHE A 235 17.43 -2.54 6.92
CA PHE A 235 18.24 -1.62 7.71
C PHE A 235 18.32 -2.10 9.15
N SER A 236 19.45 -1.86 9.85
CA SER A 236 19.48 -2.08 11.28
C SER A 236 18.43 -1.23 11.99
N LYS A 237 17.91 -1.69 13.14
CA LYS A 237 16.95 -0.89 13.94
C LYS A 237 17.49 0.50 14.30
N GLN A 238 18.81 0.62 14.47
CA GLN A 238 19.45 1.90 14.78
C GLN A 238 19.38 2.86 13.58
N ILE A 239 19.69 2.37 12.37
CA ILE A 239 19.57 3.15 11.12
C ILE A 239 18.11 3.52 10.88
N TRP A 240 17.19 2.55 10.98
CA TRP A 240 15.77 2.81 10.81
C TRP A 240 15.27 3.90 11.77
N ARG A 241 15.62 3.81 13.07
CA ARG A 241 15.21 4.80 14.08
C ARG A 241 15.80 6.19 13.84
N LYS A 242 16.99 6.26 13.27
CA LYS A 242 17.70 7.53 13.01
C LYS A 242 17.15 8.23 11.77
N PHE A 243 16.98 7.51 10.66
CA PHE A 243 16.73 8.12 9.37
C PHE A 243 15.28 8.08 8.90
N PHE A 244 14.50 7.07 9.27
CA PHE A 244 13.15 6.89 8.72
C PHE A 244 12.04 7.08 9.75
N ALA A 245 12.20 6.55 10.95
CA ALA A 245 11.20 6.61 11.99
C ALA A 245 10.69 8.02 12.35
N PRO A 246 11.49 9.10 12.36
CA PRO A 246 11.00 10.45 12.63
C PRO A 246 10.01 10.96 11.59
N HIS A 247 10.21 10.61 10.31
CA HIS A 247 9.33 11.01 9.20
C HIS A 247 8.00 10.25 9.25
N LEU A 248 8.04 8.93 9.51
CA LEU A 248 6.83 8.14 9.75
C LEU A 248 6.03 8.72 10.90
N GLU A 249 6.67 8.98 12.03
CA GLU A 249 6.01 9.54 13.22
C GLU A 249 5.36 10.90 12.94
N ARG A 250 6.04 11.75 12.15
CA ARG A 250 5.50 13.06 11.75
C ARG A 250 4.25 12.93 10.88
N LEU A 251 4.25 12.04 9.89
CA LEU A 251 3.11 11.75 9.02
C LEU A 251 1.96 11.11 9.80
N TRP A 252 2.25 10.12 10.64
CA TRP A 252 1.24 9.42 11.42
C TRP A 252 0.57 10.33 12.45
N LYS A 253 1.33 11.21 13.11
CA LYS A 253 0.75 12.24 14.00
C LYS A 253 -0.18 13.19 13.23
N LEU A 254 0.18 13.56 12.01
CA LEU A 254 -0.68 14.35 11.16
C LEU A 254 -1.98 13.60 10.83
N ALA A 255 -1.90 12.34 10.36
CA ALA A 255 -3.07 11.53 10.05
C ALA A 255 -3.99 11.33 11.27
N LYS A 256 -3.40 11.04 12.44
CA LYS A 256 -4.15 10.91 13.70
C LYS A 256 -4.87 12.21 14.10
N SER A 257 -4.33 13.39 13.77
CA SER A 257 -5.02 14.67 14.05
C SER A 257 -6.30 14.87 13.23
N TYR A 258 -6.47 14.09 12.15
CA TYR A 258 -7.69 14.00 11.35
C TYR A 258 -8.56 12.77 11.71
N ASN A 259 -8.21 12.01 12.75
CA ASN A 259 -8.83 10.76 13.18
C ASN A 259 -8.70 9.61 12.18
N PHE A 260 -7.72 9.64 11.28
CA PHE A 260 -7.47 8.52 10.38
C PHE A 260 -6.79 7.37 11.11
N LYS A 261 -7.16 6.14 10.77
CA LYS A 261 -6.38 4.95 11.06
C LYS A 261 -5.14 4.94 10.16
N ILE A 262 -4.08 4.28 10.57
CA ILE A 262 -2.83 4.24 9.81
C ILE A 262 -2.53 2.80 9.44
N GLN A 263 -2.36 2.56 8.15
CA GLN A 263 -1.91 1.29 7.59
C GLN A 263 -0.54 1.49 6.93
N LEU A 264 0.42 0.67 7.35
CA LEU A 264 1.75 0.66 6.75
C LEU A 264 1.94 -0.62 5.95
N HIS A 265 2.22 -0.47 4.65
CA HIS A 265 2.75 -1.55 3.84
C HIS A 265 4.26 -1.64 4.04
N SER A 266 4.74 -2.81 4.43
CA SER A 266 6.17 -3.11 4.51
C SER A 266 6.40 -4.59 4.31
N CYS A 267 6.86 -4.97 3.13
CA CYS A 267 7.19 -6.35 2.79
C CYS A 267 8.35 -6.91 3.61
N GLY A 268 8.47 -8.24 3.59
CA GLY A 268 9.58 -8.96 4.19
C GLY A 268 9.46 -9.18 5.69
N SER A 269 10.59 -9.51 6.29
CA SER A 269 10.72 -9.83 7.71
C SER A 269 10.84 -8.57 8.56
N VAL A 270 9.72 -8.00 8.99
CA VAL A 270 9.66 -6.77 9.78
C VAL A 270 9.27 -6.99 11.24
N LYS A 271 9.16 -8.24 11.69
CA LYS A 271 8.75 -8.59 13.07
C LYS A 271 9.48 -7.77 14.14
N GLU A 272 10.79 -7.55 13.97
CA GLU A 272 11.60 -6.80 14.94
C GLU A 272 11.22 -5.31 15.05
N LEU A 273 10.56 -4.73 14.04
CA LEU A 273 10.10 -3.33 14.05
C LEU A 273 8.67 -3.18 14.55
N ILE A 274 7.87 -4.25 14.66
CA ILE A 274 6.46 -4.16 15.08
C ILE A 274 6.30 -3.41 16.42
N PRO A 275 7.12 -3.64 17.45
CA PRO A 275 7.01 -2.86 18.70
C PRO A 275 7.27 -1.36 18.52
N ASP A 276 8.18 -1.00 17.61
CA ASP A 276 8.45 0.42 17.27
C ASP A 276 7.28 1.03 16.51
N PHE A 277 6.67 0.28 15.58
CA PHE A 277 5.47 0.71 14.83
C PHE A 277 4.29 0.96 15.77
N ILE A 278 3.98 0.01 16.65
CA ILE A 278 2.91 0.12 17.65
C ILE A 278 3.13 1.37 18.52
N LYS A 279 4.33 1.54 19.05
CA LYS A 279 4.68 2.70 19.90
C LYS A 279 4.48 4.04 19.19
N LYS A 280 4.63 4.07 17.86
CA LYS A 280 4.44 5.27 17.03
C LYS A 280 3.02 5.48 16.56
N GLY A 281 2.11 4.53 16.82
CA GLY A 281 0.68 4.64 16.59
C GLY A 281 0.19 4.01 15.29
N LEU A 282 0.90 3.02 14.74
CA LEU A 282 0.40 2.20 13.64
C LEU A 282 -0.83 1.41 14.09
N ASP A 283 -1.89 1.40 13.27
CA ASP A 283 -3.11 0.63 13.53
C ASP A 283 -3.14 -0.70 12.77
N VAL A 284 -2.60 -0.74 11.54
CA VAL A 284 -2.63 -1.92 10.67
C VAL A 284 -1.27 -2.15 10.04
N LEU A 285 -0.73 -3.35 10.18
CA LEU A 285 0.46 -3.80 9.45
C LEU A 285 0.04 -4.58 8.20
N ASP A 286 0.53 -4.18 7.05
CA ASP A 286 0.35 -4.76 5.73
C ASP A 286 1.72 -4.98 5.06
N PRO A 287 1.92 -6.12 4.37
CA PRO A 287 1.21 -7.37 4.56
C PRO A 287 1.86 -8.24 5.63
N ILE A 288 1.16 -9.27 6.09
CA ILE A 288 1.88 -10.42 6.63
C ILE A 288 2.40 -11.23 5.45
N GLN A 289 3.68 -11.09 5.12
CA GLN A 289 4.34 -11.90 4.10
C GLN A 289 4.77 -13.25 4.70
N VAL A 290 3.89 -14.24 4.60
CA VAL A 290 4.00 -15.54 5.31
C VAL A 290 5.27 -16.33 5.02
N GLY A 291 5.90 -16.12 3.85
CA GLY A 291 7.17 -16.76 3.49
C GLY A 291 8.41 -16.11 4.09
N ALA A 292 8.30 -14.90 4.68
CA ALA A 292 9.41 -14.18 5.28
C ALA A 292 9.72 -14.69 6.71
N ARG A 293 10.99 -14.63 7.09
CA ARG A 293 11.46 -15.13 8.39
C ARG A 293 10.77 -14.42 9.55
N GLY A 294 10.16 -15.21 10.45
CA GLY A 294 9.49 -14.70 11.65
C GLY A 294 8.11 -14.07 11.40
N MET A 295 7.62 -14.07 10.15
CA MET A 295 6.31 -13.54 9.80
C MET A 295 5.22 -14.62 9.82
N VAL A 296 5.26 -15.51 10.79
CA VAL A 296 4.27 -16.57 10.99
C VAL A 296 2.99 -15.95 11.56
N PRO A 297 1.85 -16.01 10.84
CA PRO A 297 0.64 -15.28 11.21
C PRO A 297 0.16 -15.57 12.64
N GLU A 298 0.12 -16.84 13.04
CA GLU A 298 -0.36 -17.27 14.36
C GLU A 298 0.51 -16.72 15.50
N GLU A 299 1.84 -16.67 15.29
CA GLU A 299 2.77 -16.10 16.25
C GLU A 299 2.59 -14.60 16.37
N LEU A 300 2.47 -13.91 15.23
CA LEU A 300 2.24 -12.46 15.19
C LEU A 300 0.91 -12.09 15.85
N LYS A 301 -0.17 -12.84 15.56
CA LYS A 301 -1.47 -12.62 16.19
C LYS A 301 -1.41 -12.81 17.70
N LYS A 302 -0.74 -13.87 18.16
CA LYS A 302 -0.57 -14.15 19.59
C LYS A 302 0.25 -13.07 20.30
N GLU A 303 1.33 -12.59 19.66
CA GLU A 303 2.29 -11.66 20.25
C GLU A 303 1.78 -10.21 20.23
N PHE A 304 1.24 -9.76 19.09
CA PHE A 304 0.92 -8.34 18.84
C PHE A 304 -0.57 -8.08 18.53
N GLY A 305 -1.37 -9.12 18.29
CA GLY A 305 -2.74 -8.98 17.77
C GLY A 305 -3.75 -8.34 18.73
N ARG A 306 -3.34 -7.87 19.90
CA ARG A 306 -4.15 -7.02 20.79
C ARG A 306 -3.85 -5.54 20.63
N GLU A 307 -2.75 -5.20 19.97
CA GLU A 307 -2.25 -3.82 19.87
C GLU A 307 -2.23 -3.33 18.42
N ILE A 308 -2.18 -4.26 17.44
CA ILE A 308 -2.14 -3.94 16.02
C ILE A 308 -3.01 -4.92 15.22
N ALA A 309 -3.74 -4.41 14.24
CA ALA A 309 -4.44 -5.24 13.27
C ALA A 309 -3.48 -5.69 12.16
N PHE A 310 -3.81 -6.81 11.54
CA PHE A 310 -3.02 -7.41 10.47
C PHE A 310 -3.82 -7.49 9.19
N HIS A 311 -3.14 -7.22 8.09
CA HIS A 311 -3.67 -7.28 6.74
C HIS A 311 -2.86 -8.25 5.88
N GLY A 312 -3.48 -8.90 4.88
CA GLY A 312 -2.78 -9.78 3.95
C GLY A 312 -2.86 -11.25 4.33
N SER A 313 -1.72 -11.90 4.34
CA SER A 313 -1.44 -13.29 4.74
C SER A 313 -1.82 -14.43 3.79
N MET A 314 -2.51 -14.19 2.66
CA MET A 314 -2.66 -15.24 1.64
C MET A 314 -1.36 -15.35 0.82
N ASP A 315 -0.81 -16.56 0.74
CA ASP A 315 0.54 -16.80 0.20
C ASP A 315 0.59 -16.62 -1.32
N THR A 316 1.17 -15.50 -1.77
CA THR A 316 1.39 -15.17 -3.18
C THR A 316 2.65 -15.79 -3.77
N GLN A 317 3.45 -16.50 -2.97
CA GLN A 317 4.69 -17.15 -3.42
C GLN A 317 4.54 -18.65 -3.62
N LYS A 318 3.54 -19.30 -3.01
CA LYS A 318 3.34 -20.75 -3.06
C LYS A 318 1.89 -21.13 -3.32
N THR A 319 0.98 -20.88 -2.37
CA THR A 319 -0.39 -21.41 -2.46
C THR A 319 -1.16 -20.82 -3.63
N LEU A 320 -1.17 -19.49 -3.77
CA LEU A 320 -1.93 -18.86 -4.84
C LEU A 320 -1.37 -19.18 -6.23
N PRO A 321 -0.04 -19.12 -6.51
CA PRO A 321 0.47 -19.42 -7.85
C PRO A 321 0.53 -20.92 -8.18
N PHE A 322 0.79 -21.79 -7.22
CA PHE A 322 1.12 -23.20 -7.48
C PHE A 322 0.16 -24.22 -6.85
N GLY A 323 -0.67 -23.78 -5.90
CA GLY A 323 -1.68 -24.63 -5.28
C GLY A 323 -2.89 -24.87 -6.18
N ASN A 324 -3.67 -25.90 -5.85
CA ASN A 324 -4.97 -26.13 -6.44
C ASN A 324 -6.07 -25.42 -5.61
N PRO A 325 -7.32 -25.29 -6.12
CA PRO A 325 -8.41 -24.62 -5.41
C PRO A 325 -8.69 -25.13 -3.98
N GLU A 326 -8.54 -26.44 -3.73
CA GLU A 326 -8.75 -27.00 -2.39
C GLU A 326 -7.63 -26.59 -1.40
N GLU A 327 -6.41 -26.43 -1.88
CA GLU A 327 -5.29 -25.92 -1.08
C GLU A 327 -5.50 -24.43 -0.77
N VAL A 328 -5.97 -23.64 -1.74
CA VAL A 328 -6.35 -22.23 -1.50
C VAL A 328 -7.47 -22.12 -0.48
N LYS A 329 -8.52 -22.91 -0.60
CA LYS A 329 -9.62 -22.97 0.37
C LYS A 329 -9.12 -23.36 1.77
N SER A 330 -8.25 -24.35 1.85
CA SER A 330 -7.67 -24.79 3.12
C SER A 330 -6.84 -23.67 3.77
N GLU A 331 -6.11 -22.87 2.99
CA GLU A 331 -5.36 -21.73 3.50
C GLU A 331 -6.31 -20.63 4.02
N VAL A 332 -7.38 -20.29 3.30
CA VAL A 332 -8.40 -19.34 3.80
C VAL A 332 -8.94 -19.78 5.15
N PHE A 333 -9.34 -21.06 5.30
CA PHE A 333 -9.82 -21.58 6.58
C PHE A 333 -8.78 -21.50 7.69
N HIS A 334 -7.52 -21.83 7.35
CA HIS A 334 -6.43 -21.72 8.31
C HIS A 334 -6.22 -20.26 8.77
N ARG A 335 -6.26 -19.29 7.85
CA ARG A 335 -6.17 -17.86 8.20
C ARG A 335 -7.33 -17.42 9.07
N PHE A 336 -8.55 -17.81 8.77
CA PHE A 336 -9.71 -17.47 9.60
C PHE A 336 -9.57 -18.04 11.02
N LYS A 337 -9.24 -19.30 11.13
CA LYS A 337 -9.06 -19.97 12.42
C LYS A 337 -7.98 -19.34 13.29
N THR A 338 -6.89 -18.88 12.67
CA THR A 338 -5.70 -18.43 13.41
C THR A 338 -5.63 -16.91 13.59
N MET A 339 -6.27 -16.12 12.70
CA MET A 339 -6.10 -14.68 12.65
C MET A 339 -7.36 -13.87 12.98
N SER A 340 -8.55 -14.39 12.70
CA SER A 340 -9.75 -13.55 12.71
C SER A 340 -10.41 -13.42 14.08
N LEU A 341 -10.24 -14.42 14.96
CA LEU A 341 -10.90 -14.42 16.27
C LEU A 341 -10.50 -13.20 17.11
N GLY A 342 -11.49 -12.51 17.67
CA GLY A 342 -11.30 -11.27 18.40
C GLY A 342 -11.08 -10.03 17.53
N GLY A 343 -11.36 -10.10 16.23
CA GLY A 343 -11.13 -8.99 15.27
C GLY A 343 -9.65 -8.80 14.93
N GLY A 344 -9.27 -7.64 14.41
CA GLY A 344 -7.87 -7.30 14.11
C GLY A 344 -7.25 -8.08 12.96
N PHE A 345 -8.07 -8.55 11.99
CA PHE A 345 -7.58 -9.24 10.80
C PHE A 345 -8.40 -8.86 9.55
N ILE A 346 -7.71 -8.50 8.48
CA ILE A 346 -8.25 -8.21 7.15
C ILE A 346 -7.61 -9.20 6.19
N LEU A 347 -8.41 -10.02 5.52
CA LEU A 347 -7.88 -10.99 4.57
C LEU A 347 -7.59 -10.31 3.23
N SER A 348 -6.36 -10.48 2.76
CA SER A 348 -5.86 -9.98 1.48
C SER A 348 -4.68 -10.86 1.01
N PRO A 349 -4.25 -10.77 -0.24
CA PRO A 349 -2.98 -11.35 -0.65
C PRO A 349 -1.80 -10.77 0.15
N SER A 350 -0.74 -11.55 0.32
CA SER A 350 0.48 -11.11 1.02
C SER A 350 1.40 -10.22 0.17
N GLN A 351 1.04 -9.97 -1.08
CA GLN A 351 1.66 -9.04 -2.03
C GLN A 351 0.69 -8.85 -3.20
N HIS A 352 1.00 -7.96 -4.14
CA HIS A 352 0.22 -7.81 -5.36
C HIS A 352 0.04 -9.14 -6.08
N LEU A 353 -1.20 -9.42 -6.47
CA LEU A 353 -1.51 -10.53 -7.37
C LEU A 353 -0.92 -10.21 -8.74
N LEU A 354 -0.07 -11.08 -9.24
CA LEU A 354 0.61 -10.98 -10.53
C LEU A 354 0.04 -11.98 -11.53
N THR A 355 0.36 -11.81 -12.80
CA THR A 355 -0.23 -12.55 -13.92
C THR A 355 0.07 -14.05 -13.94
N GLU A 356 1.08 -14.52 -13.19
CA GLU A 356 1.38 -15.95 -13.02
C GLU A 356 0.40 -16.67 -12.09
N ILE A 357 -0.43 -15.94 -11.32
CA ILE A 357 -1.41 -16.56 -10.42
C ILE A 357 -2.66 -16.94 -11.20
N PRO A 358 -3.09 -18.22 -11.18
CA PRO A 358 -4.31 -18.65 -11.85
C PRO A 358 -5.54 -17.88 -11.35
N LEU A 359 -6.32 -17.30 -12.28
CA LEU A 359 -7.54 -16.56 -11.94
C LEU A 359 -8.53 -17.39 -11.10
N LYS A 360 -8.60 -18.70 -11.36
CA LYS A 360 -9.41 -19.62 -10.57
C LYS A 360 -8.99 -19.66 -9.11
N ASN A 361 -7.70 -19.56 -8.81
CA ASN A 361 -7.22 -19.55 -7.43
C ASN A 361 -7.58 -18.21 -6.74
N ILE A 362 -7.48 -17.10 -7.46
CA ILE A 362 -7.93 -15.80 -6.98
C ILE A 362 -9.44 -15.81 -6.68
N ALA A 363 -10.23 -16.29 -7.63
CA ALA A 363 -11.68 -16.44 -7.46
C ALA A 363 -12.01 -17.34 -6.26
N THR A 364 -11.37 -18.52 -6.17
CA THR A 364 -11.58 -19.44 -5.04
C THR A 364 -11.26 -18.80 -3.70
N MET A 365 -10.20 -18.00 -3.60
CA MET A 365 -9.84 -17.29 -2.37
C MET A 365 -10.98 -16.37 -1.91
N TYR A 366 -11.48 -15.48 -2.78
CA TYR A 366 -12.54 -14.52 -2.41
C TYR A 366 -13.90 -15.16 -2.22
N GLU A 367 -14.28 -16.12 -3.07
CA GLU A 367 -15.54 -16.88 -2.92
C GLU A 367 -15.55 -17.64 -1.59
N THR A 368 -14.48 -18.36 -1.26
CA THR A 368 -14.36 -19.05 0.02
C THR A 368 -14.38 -18.07 1.19
N ALA A 369 -13.65 -16.96 1.06
CA ALA A 369 -13.58 -15.97 2.13
C ALA A 369 -14.93 -15.30 2.40
N TYR A 370 -15.72 -15.03 1.36
CA TYR A 370 -17.07 -14.49 1.53
C TYR A 370 -18.04 -15.51 2.09
N GLU A 371 -18.00 -16.76 1.60
CA GLU A 371 -18.94 -17.81 2.03
C GLU A 371 -18.76 -18.19 3.50
N TYR A 372 -17.50 -18.30 3.97
CA TYR A 372 -17.17 -18.84 5.30
C TYR A 372 -16.64 -17.80 6.30
N GLY A 373 -16.44 -16.58 5.88
CA GLY A 373 -15.88 -15.51 6.74
C GLY A 373 -16.87 -14.89 7.73
N TRP A 374 -18.12 -15.33 7.77
CA TRP A 374 -19.16 -14.80 8.66
C TRP A 374 -18.99 -15.32 10.09
N TYR A 375 -19.10 -14.46 11.08
CA TYR A 375 -19.23 -14.86 12.47
C TYR A 375 -20.70 -15.26 12.72
N PRO A 376 -21.04 -16.41 13.34
CA PRO A 376 -20.18 -17.35 14.05
C PRO A 376 -19.64 -18.53 13.21
N ASP A 377 -19.70 -18.53 11.88
CA ASP A 377 -19.25 -19.67 11.08
C ASP A 377 -17.72 -19.89 11.21
N VAL A 378 -16.96 -18.79 11.30
CA VAL A 378 -15.52 -18.82 11.61
C VAL A 378 -15.19 -19.65 12.86
N TYR A 379 -16.07 -19.66 13.86
CA TYR A 379 -15.89 -20.47 15.08
C TYR A 379 -16.07 -21.98 14.87
N LYS A 380 -16.63 -22.39 13.73
CA LYS A 380 -16.87 -23.79 13.39
C LYS A 380 -15.77 -24.40 12.54
N LEU A 381 -14.85 -23.56 12.00
CA LEU A 381 -13.70 -23.99 11.21
C LEU A 381 -12.59 -24.57 12.11
#